data_d2749ad06137bd01e776f81d0d658cae
#
_entry.id   d2749ad06137bd01e776f81d0d658cae
#
_cell.length_a   1.000
_cell.length_b   1.000
_cell.length_c   1.000
_cell.angle_alpha   90.00
_cell.angle_beta   90.00
_cell.angle_gamma   90.00
#
_symmetry.space_group_name_H-M   'P 1'
#
loop_
_entity.id
_entity.type
_entity.pdbx_description
1 polymer ?
#
loop_
_entity_poly.entity_id
_entity_poly.type
_entity_poly.pdbx_seq_one_letter_code
_entity_poly.pdbx_strand_id
1 'polypeptide(L)'
;MGRIIRFNQVPFRVVGVLKSKGYNSMGMDQDDVVLAPYSTVMKRLLAQTYLSGIFASALTEDMTDNATDEITEILRRNHKLKESDDDDFTIRSQQELSTMLNSTTDLMTTLLACIAGISLVVGGIGIMNIMYVSVTERTREIGLRMSVGARGVDILSQFLIEAILISITGGIIGVIIGCGASLIVKGVAHWPIFIQPWSVFLSFAVCTVTGVFFGWYPAKKAADLDPIEAIRYE
;
A
#
# COMPACT_ATOMS: atom_id res chain seq x y z
N MET A 1 -42.95 15.06 6.39
CA MET A 1 -43.28 14.97 4.96
C MET A 1 -44.32 16.06 4.61
N GLY A 2 -44.36 16.56 3.38
CA GLY A 2 -45.35 17.59 2.95
C GLY A 2 -44.99 19.05 3.24
N ARG A 3 -43.93 19.32 4.00
CA ARG A 3 -43.46 20.70 4.25
C ARG A 3 -42.85 21.30 2.98
N ILE A 4 -42.97 22.63 2.86
CA ILE A 4 -42.40 23.40 1.74
C ILE A 4 -41.07 24.00 2.20
N ILE A 5 -40.01 23.70 1.45
CA ILE A 5 -38.70 24.34 1.58
C ILE A 5 -38.45 25.21 0.36
N ARG A 6 -37.62 26.24 0.49
CA ARG A 6 -37.27 27.14 -0.62
C ARG A 6 -35.80 26.97 -0.96
N PHE A 7 -35.54 26.66 -2.22
CA PHE A 7 -34.19 26.66 -2.80
C PHE A 7 -34.13 27.77 -3.83
N ASN A 8 -33.21 28.69 -3.64
CA ASN A 8 -33.02 29.84 -4.54
C ASN A 8 -34.37 30.51 -4.93
N GLN A 9 -35.22 30.79 -3.93
CA GLN A 9 -36.57 31.36 -4.04
C GLN A 9 -37.63 30.43 -4.69
N VAL A 10 -37.28 29.28 -5.18
CA VAL A 10 -38.20 28.28 -5.75
C VAL A 10 -38.77 27.41 -4.64
N PRO A 11 -40.09 27.29 -4.47
CA PRO A 11 -40.67 26.41 -3.45
C PRO A 11 -40.70 24.97 -3.92
N PHE A 12 -40.22 24.05 -3.05
CA PHE A 12 -40.26 22.61 -3.23
C PHE A 12 -41.03 21.94 -2.10
N ARG A 13 -41.89 21.00 -2.44
CA ARG A 13 -42.58 20.15 -1.46
C ARG A 13 -41.71 18.93 -1.14
N VAL A 14 -41.39 18.73 0.13
CA VAL A 14 -40.67 17.54 0.59
C VAL A 14 -41.55 16.31 0.49
N VAL A 15 -41.22 15.38 -0.37
CA VAL A 15 -41.95 14.09 -0.58
C VAL A 15 -41.36 12.96 0.22
N GLY A 16 -40.08 13.01 0.58
CA GLY A 16 -39.39 12.02 1.35
C GLY A 16 -38.09 12.52 1.93
N VAL A 17 -37.54 11.77 2.88
CA VAL A 17 -36.21 11.97 3.47
C VAL A 17 -35.42 10.71 3.21
N LEU A 18 -34.22 10.84 2.68
CA LEU A 18 -33.31 9.74 2.41
C LEU A 18 -32.73 9.19 3.72
N LYS A 19 -32.37 7.90 3.71
CA LYS A 19 -31.63 7.29 4.82
C LYS A 19 -30.20 7.81 4.78
N SER A 20 -29.67 8.19 5.95
CA SER A 20 -28.27 8.60 6.08
C SER A 20 -27.32 7.51 5.63
N LYS A 21 -26.29 7.87 4.84
CA LYS A 21 -25.17 7.04 4.41
C LYS A 21 -23.87 7.38 5.12
N GLY A 22 -23.77 8.59 5.72
CA GLY A 22 -22.58 9.10 6.36
C GLY A 22 -21.49 9.53 5.38
N TYR A 23 -20.25 9.51 5.84
CA TYR A 23 -19.10 9.92 5.04
C TYR A 23 -18.61 8.79 4.14
N ASN A 24 -18.16 9.13 2.93
CA ASN A 24 -17.49 8.18 2.05
C ASN A 24 -16.03 7.95 2.51
N SER A 25 -15.33 7.01 1.88
CA SER A 25 -13.92 6.70 2.17
C SER A 25 -12.94 7.87 1.94
N MET A 26 -13.38 8.92 1.24
CA MET A 26 -12.62 10.17 1.02
C MET A 26 -13.02 11.28 2.00
N GLY A 27 -13.85 10.98 3.01
CA GLY A 27 -14.28 11.95 4.02
C GLY A 27 -15.34 12.95 3.56
N MET A 28 -15.95 12.76 2.38
CA MET A 28 -17.03 13.63 1.90
C MET A 28 -18.37 13.18 2.47
N ASP A 29 -19.14 14.11 2.94
CA ASP A 29 -20.51 13.88 3.42
C ASP A 29 -21.43 13.50 2.24
N GLN A 30 -22.05 12.31 2.32
CA GLN A 30 -22.99 11.81 1.33
C GLN A 30 -24.44 12.19 1.66
N ASP A 31 -24.66 12.82 2.79
CA ASP A 31 -26.01 13.11 3.30
C ASP A 31 -26.47 14.53 2.96
N ASP A 32 -25.55 15.43 2.57
CA ASP A 32 -25.86 16.78 2.13
C ASP A 32 -26.29 16.81 0.63
N VAL A 33 -27.37 16.08 0.33
CA VAL A 33 -27.89 15.91 -1.03
C VAL A 33 -29.39 16.16 -1.09
N VAL A 34 -29.82 16.94 -2.08
CA VAL A 34 -31.23 17.16 -2.41
C VAL A 34 -31.52 16.59 -3.79
N LEU A 35 -32.48 15.66 -3.86
CA LEU A 35 -32.94 15.09 -5.11
C LEU A 35 -34.21 15.80 -5.56
N ALA A 36 -34.23 16.30 -6.79
CA ALA A 36 -35.40 16.93 -7.41
C ALA A 36 -35.48 16.51 -8.89
N PRO A 37 -36.68 16.60 -9.52
CA PRO A 37 -36.83 16.31 -10.96
C PRO A 37 -35.87 17.19 -11.79
N TYR A 38 -35.11 16.53 -12.69
CA TYR A 38 -34.07 17.20 -13.48
C TYR A 38 -34.62 18.42 -14.27
N SER A 39 -35.84 18.31 -14.82
CA SER A 39 -36.49 19.37 -15.56
C SER A 39 -36.76 20.63 -14.70
N THR A 40 -37.04 20.47 -13.41
CA THR A 40 -37.23 21.56 -12.47
C THR A 40 -35.90 22.20 -12.10
N VAL A 41 -34.88 21.38 -11.86
CA VAL A 41 -33.53 21.86 -11.57
C VAL A 41 -32.97 22.64 -12.74
N MET A 42 -33.04 22.10 -13.94
CA MET A 42 -32.55 22.76 -15.16
C MET A 42 -33.25 24.09 -15.43
N LYS A 43 -34.60 24.07 -15.47
CA LYS A 43 -35.38 25.26 -15.92
C LYS A 43 -35.55 26.32 -14.84
N ARG A 44 -35.66 25.92 -13.56
CA ARG A 44 -36.03 26.87 -12.48
C ARG A 44 -34.89 27.20 -11.52
N LEU A 45 -33.93 26.31 -11.32
CA LEU A 45 -32.80 26.56 -10.43
C LEU A 45 -31.54 27.01 -11.19
N LEU A 46 -31.17 26.31 -12.25
CA LEU A 46 -29.93 26.56 -12.97
C LEU A 46 -30.10 27.39 -14.25
N ALA A 47 -31.36 27.52 -14.75
CA ALA A 47 -31.69 28.24 -16.00
C ALA A 47 -30.81 27.77 -17.20
N GLN A 48 -30.51 26.46 -17.26
CA GLN A 48 -29.69 25.87 -18.31
C GLN A 48 -30.50 24.90 -19.17
N THR A 49 -30.06 24.70 -20.40
CA THR A 49 -30.73 23.83 -21.39
C THR A 49 -30.05 22.52 -21.61
N TYR A 50 -28.91 22.26 -20.95
CA TYR A 50 -28.08 21.06 -21.08
C TYR A 50 -27.94 20.35 -19.74
N LEU A 51 -27.64 19.04 -19.78
CA LEU A 51 -27.32 18.22 -18.60
C LEU A 51 -25.82 18.32 -18.31
N SER A 52 -25.47 18.50 -17.05
CA SER A 52 -24.06 18.52 -16.60
C SER A 52 -23.42 17.15 -16.61
N GLY A 53 -24.22 16.09 -16.50
CA GLY A 53 -23.75 14.71 -16.54
C GLY A 53 -24.89 13.72 -16.58
N ILE A 54 -24.62 12.55 -17.11
CA ILE A 54 -25.53 11.40 -17.20
C ILE A 54 -24.79 10.20 -16.61
N PHE A 55 -25.42 9.48 -15.70
CA PHE A 55 -24.94 8.21 -15.20
C PHE A 55 -25.66 7.08 -15.92
N ALA A 56 -24.88 6.21 -16.56
CA ALA A 56 -25.37 5.00 -17.19
C ALA A 56 -24.76 3.78 -16.53
N SER A 57 -25.43 2.63 -16.62
CA SER A 57 -24.91 1.36 -16.10
C SER A 57 -24.98 0.33 -17.20
N ALA A 58 -23.86 -0.36 -17.45
CA ALA A 58 -23.83 -1.55 -18.28
C ALA A 58 -24.47 -2.74 -17.55
N LEU A 59 -24.93 -3.75 -18.29
CA LEU A 59 -25.54 -4.96 -17.73
C LEU A 59 -24.50 -5.82 -16.98
N THR A 60 -23.29 -5.89 -17.51
CA THR A 60 -22.16 -6.59 -16.91
C THR A 60 -20.90 -5.74 -17.07
N GLU A 61 -19.89 -6.02 -16.26
CA GLU A 61 -18.59 -5.31 -16.31
C GLU A 61 -17.91 -5.46 -17.67
N ASP A 62 -17.97 -6.66 -18.26
CA ASP A 62 -17.37 -6.96 -19.58
C ASP A 62 -18.02 -6.20 -20.74
N MET A 63 -19.23 -5.67 -20.54
CA MET A 63 -19.96 -4.88 -21.54
C MET A 63 -19.71 -3.38 -21.42
N THR A 64 -18.86 -2.94 -20.49
CA THR A 64 -18.62 -1.50 -20.25
C THR A 64 -18.03 -0.81 -21.47
N ASP A 65 -17.07 -1.44 -22.15
CA ASP A 65 -16.45 -0.88 -23.36
C ASP A 65 -17.45 -0.77 -24.50
N ASN A 66 -18.23 -1.83 -24.76
CA ASN A 66 -19.28 -1.80 -25.77
C ASN A 66 -20.35 -0.73 -25.47
N ALA A 67 -20.73 -0.60 -24.20
CA ALA A 67 -21.68 0.44 -23.78
C ALA A 67 -21.11 1.84 -23.98
N THR A 68 -19.82 2.04 -23.74
CA THR A 68 -19.12 3.31 -23.99
C THR A 68 -19.15 3.67 -25.46
N ASP A 69 -18.87 2.71 -26.36
CA ASP A 69 -18.91 2.90 -27.82
C ASP A 69 -20.34 3.24 -28.30
N GLU A 70 -21.36 2.51 -27.82
CA GLU A 70 -22.75 2.79 -28.15
C GLU A 70 -23.20 4.16 -27.67
N ILE A 71 -22.84 4.56 -26.44
CA ILE A 71 -23.14 5.90 -25.90
C ILE A 71 -22.47 6.98 -26.76
N THR A 72 -21.22 6.77 -27.13
CA THR A 72 -20.47 7.68 -27.99
C THR A 72 -21.18 7.88 -29.32
N GLU A 73 -21.58 6.80 -29.99
CA GLU A 73 -22.30 6.87 -31.24
C GLU A 73 -23.64 7.61 -31.11
N ILE A 74 -24.42 7.29 -30.06
CA ILE A 74 -25.71 7.93 -29.79
C ILE A 74 -25.53 9.44 -29.54
N LEU A 75 -24.54 9.84 -28.73
CA LEU A 75 -24.29 11.25 -28.41
C LEU A 75 -23.79 12.01 -29.64
N ARG A 76 -22.83 11.49 -30.40
CA ARG A 76 -22.37 12.11 -31.66
C ARG A 76 -23.52 12.33 -32.62
N ARG A 77 -24.40 11.33 -32.78
CA ARG A 77 -25.60 11.45 -33.63
C ARG A 77 -26.59 12.51 -33.15
N ASN A 78 -26.85 12.55 -31.84
CA ASN A 78 -27.79 13.51 -31.26
C ASN A 78 -27.23 14.94 -31.30
N HIS A 79 -25.93 15.12 -31.13
CA HIS A 79 -25.25 16.42 -31.20
C HIS A 79 -24.94 16.82 -32.66
N LYS A 80 -25.25 15.93 -33.64
CA LYS A 80 -24.99 16.15 -35.07
C LYS A 80 -23.53 16.44 -35.40
N LEU A 81 -22.62 15.79 -34.67
CA LEU A 81 -21.19 15.89 -34.93
C LEU A 81 -20.85 15.13 -36.22
N LYS A 82 -19.95 15.71 -37.02
CA LYS A 82 -19.38 15.05 -38.20
C LYS A 82 -18.27 14.07 -37.79
N GLU A 83 -17.90 13.14 -38.66
CA GLU A 83 -16.79 12.21 -38.39
C GLU A 83 -15.44 12.92 -38.13
N SER A 84 -15.28 14.13 -38.70
CA SER A 84 -14.06 14.95 -38.51
C SER A 84 -14.07 15.82 -37.24
N ASP A 85 -15.19 15.91 -36.54
CA ASP A 85 -15.33 16.80 -35.40
C ASP A 85 -14.94 16.06 -34.12
N ASP A 86 -14.26 16.76 -33.23
CA ASP A 86 -13.96 16.27 -31.88
C ASP A 86 -15.24 16.14 -31.04
N ASP A 87 -15.22 15.22 -30.09
CA ASP A 87 -16.34 15.02 -29.17
C ASP A 87 -16.49 16.21 -28.23
N ASP A 88 -17.71 16.72 -28.09
CA ASP A 88 -18.08 17.81 -27.17
C ASP A 88 -18.52 17.29 -25.79
N PHE A 89 -18.31 16.01 -25.54
CA PHE A 89 -18.61 15.31 -24.29
C PHE A 89 -17.42 14.43 -23.87
N THR A 90 -17.40 14.01 -22.60
CA THR A 90 -16.40 13.08 -22.08
C THR A 90 -17.12 11.93 -21.38
N ILE A 91 -16.82 10.71 -21.79
CA ILE A 91 -17.29 9.49 -21.10
C ILE A 91 -16.17 9.03 -20.18
N ARG A 92 -16.50 8.72 -18.93
CA ARG A 92 -15.57 8.12 -17.97
C ARG A 92 -16.16 6.84 -17.45
N SER A 93 -15.50 5.74 -17.67
CA SER A 93 -15.90 4.46 -17.10
C SER A 93 -15.39 4.32 -15.66
N GLN A 94 -16.13 3.55 -14.85
CA GLN A 94 -15.67 3.18 -13.51
C GLN A 94 -14.37 2.36 -13.57
N GLN A 95 -14.21 1.56 -14.61
CA GLN A 95 -13.01 0.77 -14.86
C GLN A 95 -11.78 1.66 -15.10
N GLU A 96 -11.93 2.69 -15.92
CA GLU A 96 -10.84 3.65 -16.19
C GLU A 96 -10.42 4.38 -14.91
N LEU A 97 -11.38 4.82 -14.11
CA LEU A 97 -11.11 5.44 -12.80
C LEU A 97 -10.40 4.47 -11.86
N SER A 98 -10.86 3.22 -11.79
CA SER A 98 -10.22 2.18 -10.97
C SER A 98 -8.79 1.90 -11.43
N THR A 99 -8.55 1.81 -12.73
CA THR A 99 -7.21 1.60 -13.30
C THR A 99 -6.28 2.76 -12.96
N MET A 100 -6.75 3.98 -13.06
CA MET A 100 -5.97 5.18 -12.70
C MET A 100 -5.60 5.18 -11.20
N LEU A 101 -6.55 4.85 -10.32
CA LEU A 101 -6.32 4.76 -8.87
C LEU A 101 -5.33 3.63 -8.54
N ASN A 102 -5.49 2.46 -9.17
CA ASN A 102 -4.59 1.32 -8.98
C ASN A 102 -3.17 1.67 -9.45
N SER A 103 -3.00 2.28 -10.61
CA SER A 103 -1.69 2.70 -11.11
C SER A 103 -0.98 3.68 -10.15
N THR A 104 -1.72 4.61 -9.56
CA THR A 104 -1.19 5.53 -8.56
C THR A 104 -0.79 4.80 -7.29
N THR A 105 -1.61 3.86 -6.82
CA THR A 105 -1.34 3.04 -5.64
C THR A 105 -0.12 2.15 -5.86
N ASP A 106 0.02 1.52 -7.02
CA ASP A 106 1.15 0.68 -7.39
C ASP A 106 2.46 1.48 -7.43
N LEU A 107 2.41 2.70 -7.95
CA LEU A 107 3.56 3.61 -7.95
C LEU A 107 3.97 3.97 -6.52
N MET A 108 3.02 4.33 -5.66
CA MET A 108 3.30 4.63 -4.25
C MET A 108 3.85 3.41 -3.51
N THR A 109 3.27 2.24 -3.74
CA THR A 109 3.73 0.98 -3.15
C THR A 109 5.15 0.64 -3.59
N THR A 110 5.47 0.84 -4.87
CA THR A 110 6.81 0.62 -5.42
C THR A 110 7.83 1.56 -4.78
N LEU A 111 7.50 2.85 -4.64
CA LEU A 111 8.38 3.82 -3.97
C LEU A 111 8.63 3.43 -2.50
N LEU A 112 7.58 3.06 -1.77
CA LEU A 112 7.71 2.60 -0.38
C LEU A 112 8.54 1.32 -0.28
N ALA A 113 8.37 0.37 -1.21
CA ALA A 113 9.17 -0.85 -1.27
C ALA A 113 10.66 -0.55 -1.54
N CYS A 114 10.97 0.41 -2.41
CA CYS A 114 12.35 0.86 -2.64
C CYS A 114 12.96 1.47 -1.37
N ILE A 115 12.24 2.34 -0.67
CA ILE A 115 12.70 2.94 0.59
C ILE A 115 12.92 1.85 1.65
N ALA A 116 11.98 0.92 1.79
CA ALA A 116 12.11 -0.21 2.70
C ALA A 116 13.31 -1.11 2.34
N GLY A 117 13.54 -1.35 1.04
CA GLY A 117 14.69 -2.10 0.54
C GLY A 117 16.02 -1.46 0.91
N ILE A 118 16.14 -0.14 0.70
CA ILE A 118 17.34 0.62 1.10
C ILE A 118 17.54 0.54 2.62
N SER A 119 16.48 0.74 3.40
CA SER A 119 16.53 0.64 4.86
C SER A 119 16.97 -0.75 5.34
N LEU A 120 16.52 -1.79 4.64
CA LEU A 120 16.88 -3.18 4.92
C LEU A 120 18.38 -3.42 4.65
N VAL A 121 18.92 -2.89 3.55
CA VAL A 121 20.36 -2.99 3.24
C VAL A 121 21.18 -2.27 4.32
N VAL A 122 20.79 -1.07 4.73
CA VAL A 122 21.49 -0.33 5.80
C VAL A 122 21.44 -1.09 7.13
N GLY A 123 20.27 -1.66 7.48
CA GLY A 123 20.11 -2.51 8.66
C GLY A 123 20.97 -3.79 8.58
N GLY A 124 21.02 -4.40 7.40
CA GLY A 124 21.87 -5.57 7.14
C GLY A 124 23.36 -5.28 7.30
N ILE A 125 23.83 -4.13 6.81
CA ILE A 125 25.22 -3.67 7.06
C ILE A 125 25.45 -3.50 8.56
N GLY A 126 24.47 -3.00 9.31
CA GLY A 126 24.54 -2.93 10.77
C GLY A 126 24.74 -4.31 11.42
N ILE A 127 23.97 -5.33 11.00
CA ILE A 127 24.14 -6.70 11.47
C ILE A 127 25.56 -7.20 11.13
N MET A 128 26.01 -7.01 9.90
CA MET A 128 27.34 -7.40 9.45
C MET A 128 28.44 -6.78 10.33
N ASN A 129 28.33 -5.48 10.65
CA ASN A 129 29.30 -4.79 11.48
C ASN A 129 29.32 -5.33 12.91
N ILE A 130 28.15 -5.55 13.53
CA ILE A 130 28.03 -6.14 14.87
C ILE A 130 28.67 -7.52 14.89
N MET A 131 28.35 -8.36 13.90
CA MET A 131 28.92 -9.70 13.78
C MET A 131 30.43 -9.70 13.58
N TYR A 132 30.94 -8.72 12.79
CA TYR A 132 32.35 -8.57 12.56
C TYR A 132 33.11 -8.24 13.86
N VAL A 133 32.57 -7.31 14.65
CA VAL A 133 33.14 -6.97 15.97
C VAL A 133 33.05 -8.17 16.90
N SER A 134 31.92 -8.89 16.96
CA SER A 134 31.75 -10.09 17.78
C SER A 134 32.75 -11.18 17.45
N VAL A 135 33.00 -11.43 16.16
CA VAL A 135 34.03 -12.41 15.71
C VAL A 135 35.43 -11.95 16.15
N THR A 136 35.75 -10.66 15.98
CA THR A 136 37.07 -10.13 16.32
C THR A 136 37.33 -10.20 17.82
N GLU A 137 36.36 -9.85 18.67
CA GLU A 137 36.46 -9.93 20.13
C GLU A 137 36.59 -11.37 20.62
N ARG A 138 35.99 -12.36 19.91
CA ARG A 138 36.02 -13.77 20.27
C ARG A 138 37.05 -14.59 19.48
N THR A 139 37.97 -13.94 18.77
CA THR A 139 38.97 -14.64 17.92
C THR A 139 39.75 -15.67 18.69
N ARG A 140 40.24 -15.36 19.90
CA ARG A 140 40.97 -16.29 20.74
C ARG A 140 40.13 -17.48 21.22
N GLU A 141 38.84 -17.25 21.54
CA GLU A 141 37.90 -18.30 21.94
C GLU A 141 37.63 -19.28 20.77
N ILE A 142 37.45 -18.73 19.54
CA ILE A 142 37.27 -19.49 18.31
C ILE A 142 38.53 -20.36 18.08
N GLY A 143 39.75 -19.80 18.20
CA GLY A 143 41.00 -20.51 18.04
C GLY A 143 41.14 -21.66 19.05
N LEU A 144 40.76 -21.45 20.31
CA LEU A 144 40.75 -22.52 21.33
C LEU A 144 39.77 -23.63 20.97
N ARG A 145 38.54 -23.32 20.52
CA ARG A 145 37.58 -24.36 20.11
C ARG A 145 38.09 -25.18 18.93
N MET A 146 38.68 -24.54 17.93
CA MET A 146 39.24 -25.20 16.76
C MET A 146 40.44 -26.07 17.14
N SER A 147 41.28 -25.65 18.09
CA SER A 147 42.43 -26.42 18.59
C SER A 147 42.02 -27.70 19.35
N VAL A 148 40.84 -27.72 19.97
CA VAL A 148 40.24 -28.89 20.64
C VAL A 148 39.45 -29.78 19.68
N GLY A 149 39.36 -29.38 18.37
CA GLY A 149 38.78 -30.21 17.32
C GLY A 149 37.46 -29.75 16.76
N ALA A 150 36.99 -28.52 17.07
CA ALA A 150 35.82 -27.96 16.42
C ALA A 150 36.09 -27.72 14.92
N ARG A 151 35.12 -28.05 14.08
CA ARG A 151 35.21 -27.86 12.62
C ARG A 151 34.82 -26.43 12.27
N GLY A 152 35.38 -25.86 11.20
CA GLY A 152 34.99 -24.55 10.71
C GLY A 152 33.48 -24.42 10.44
N VAL A 153 32.83 -25.54 10.00
CA VAL A 153 31.36 -25.56 9.80
C VAL A 153 30.58 -25.36 11.12
N ASP A 154 31.12 -25.87 12.25
CA ASP A 154 30.45 -25.69 13.55
C ASP A 154 30.52 -24.22 13.99
N ILE A 155 31.64 -23.56 13.76
CA ILE A 155 31.83 -22.12 14.00
C ILE A 155 30.92 -21.29 13.05
N LEU A 156 30.92 -21.63 11.76
CA LEU A 156 30.06 -20.98 10.77
C LEU A 156 28.59 -21.03 11.20
N SER A 157 28.12 -22.24 11.55
CA SER A 157 26.71 -22.41 11.92
C SER A 157 26.34 -21.66 13.20
N GLN A 158 27.25 -21.61 14.18
CA GLN A 158 27.04 -20.87 15.43
C GLN A 158 26.84 -19.36 15.16
N PHE A 159 27.78 -18.75 14.44
CA PHE A 159 27.69 -17.31 14.14
C PHE A 159 26.53 -16.97 13.18
N LEU A 160 26.18 -17.89 12.26
CA LEU A 160 25.03 -17.70 11.38
C LEU A 160 23.71 -17.74 12.17
N ILE A 161 23.58 -18.69 13.12
CA ILE A 161 22.40 -18.72 14.01
C ILE A 161 22.32 -17.45 14.86
N GLU A 162 23.45 -16.93 15.37
CA GLU A 162 23.50 -15.69 16.13
C GLU A 162 23.00 -14.50 15.28
N ALA A 163 23.45 -14.38 14.02
CA ALA A 163 22.99 -13.35 13.09
C ALA A 163 21.47 -13.47 12.79
N ILE A 164 20.97 -14.70 12.60
CA ILE A 164 19.54 -14.95 12.38
C ILE A 164 18.72 -14.56 13.61
N LEU A 165 19.17 -14.90 14.81
CA LEU A 165 18.47 -14.54 16.04
C LEU A 165 18.42 -13.03 16.24
N ILE A 166 19.50 -12.29 15.98
CA ILE A 166 19.51 -10.82 16.02
C ILE A 166 18.48 -10.27 15.02
N SER A 167 18.47 -10.80 13.80
CA SER A 167 17.56 -10.35 12.76
C SER A 167 16.10 -10.66 13.09
N ILE A 168 15.79 -11.84 13.60
CA ILE A 168 14.42 -12.21 14.00
C ILE A 168 13.93 -11.40 15.18
N THR A 169 14.77 -11.17 16.20
CA THR A 169 14.38 -10.34 17.36
C THR A 169 14.10 -8.90 16.93
N GLY A 170 14.94 -8.32 16.05
CA GLY A 170 14.67 -7.03 15.42
C GLY A 170 13.37 -7.04 14.60
N GLY A 171 13.12 -8.11 13.88
CA GLY A 171 11.89 -8.32 13.11
C GLY A 171 10.62 -8.34 13.98
N ILE A 172 10.66 -9.06 15.12
CA ILE A 172 9.54 -9.08 16.08
C ILE A 172 9.25 -7.68 16.60
N ILE A 173 10.28 -6.95 17.03
CA ILE A 173 10.15 -5.57 17.51
C ILE A 173 9.58 -4.68 16.40
N GLY A 174 10.09 -4.80 15.18
CA GLY A 174 9.62 -4.05 14.02
C GLY A 174 8.14 -4.31 13.70
N VAL A 175 7.69 -5.57 13.75
CA VAL A 175 6.27 -5.93 13.56
C VAL A 175 5.39 -5.34 14.65
N ILE A 176 5.82 -5.41 15.92
CA ILE A 176 5.07 -4.83 17.04
C ILE A 176 4.92 -3.32 16.85
N ILE A 177 6.00 -2.61 16.53
CA ILE A 177 5.99 -1.15 16.29
C ILE A 177 5.13 -0.83 15.07
N GLY A 178 5.28 -1.54 13.96
CA GLY A 178 4.52 -1.31 12.74
C GLY A 178 3.03 -1.54 12.90
N CYS A 179 2.62 -2.64 13.55
CA CYS A 179 1.23 -2.92 13.87
C CYS A 179 0.67 -1.88 14.86
N GLY A 180 1.44 -1.52 15.88
CA GLY A 180 1.05 -0.50 16.86
C GLY A 180 0.82 0.86 16.20
N ALA A 181 1.74 1.31 15.35
CA ALA A 181 1.60 2.56 14.60
C ALA A 181 0.36 2.53 13.68
N SER A 182 0.12 1.42 12.99
CA SER A 182 -1.05 1.25 12.13
C SER A 182 -2.37 1.35 12.93
N LEU A 183 -2.43 0.76 14.12
CA LEU A 183 -3.60 0.84 14.98
C LEU A 183 -3.83 2.26 15.53
N ILE A 184 -2.77 2.99 15.87
CA ILE A 184 -2.86 4.40 16.29
C ILE A 184 -3.42 5.25 15.14
N VAL A 185 -2.90 5.12 13.93
CA VAL A 185 -3.40 5.84 12.75
C VAL A 185 -4.86 5.51 12.49
N LYS A 186 -5.26 4.24 12.60
CA LYS A 186 -6.66 3.81 12.48
C LYS A 186 -7.55 4.51 13.52
N GLY A 187 -7.09 4.63 14.76
CA GLY A 187 -7.86 5.25 15.84
C GLY A 187 -7.97 6.76 15.73
N VAL A 188 -6.89 7.44 15.33
CA VAL A 188 -6.83 8.92 15.26
C VAL A 188 -7.39 9.45 13.95
N ALA A 189 -6.98 8.87 12.82
CA ALA A 189 -7.37 9.33 11.49
C ALA A 189 -8.66 8.66 10.96
N HIS A 190 -9.19 7.66 11.66
CA HIS A 190 -10.37 6.86 11.25
C HIS A 190 -10.22 6.22 9.87
N TRP A 191 -8.98 5.96 9.44
CA TRP A 191 -8.71 5.29 8.15
C TRP A 191 -8.99 3.80 8.25
N PRO A 192 -9.61 3.20 7.22
CA PRO A 192 -9.86 1.76 7.17
C PRO A 192 -8.53 1.02 6.91
N ILE A 193 -7.82 0.66 7.97
CA ILE A 193 -6.55 -0.09 7.87
C ILE A 193 -6.82 -1.56 8.15
N PHE A 194 -6.38 -2.42 7.25
CA PHE A 194 -6.41 -3.88 7.37
C PHE A 194 -4.99 -4.42 7.35
N ILE A 195 -4.57 -5.07 8.44
CA ILE A 195 -3.28 -5.75 8.53
C ILE A 195 -3.46 -7.15 7.96
N GLN A 196 -2.81 -7.44 6.83
CA GLN A 196 -2.84 -8.77 6.22
C GLN A 196 -1.85 -9.69 6.93
N PRO A 197 -2.26 -10.89 7.38
CA PRO A 197 -1.36 -11.86 8.01
C PRO A 197 -0.16 -12.23 7.12
N TRP A 198 -0.38 -12.27 5.81
CA TRP A 198 0.68 -12.52 4.83
C TRP A 198 1.84 -11.53 4.92
N SER A 199 1.56 -10.26 5.16
CA SER A 199 2.59 -9.22 5.30
C SER A 199 3.51 -9.49 6.49
N VAL A 200 2.97 -10.04 7.59
CA VAL A 200 3.77 -10.43 8.76
C VAL A 200 4.69 -11.60 8.43
N PHE A 201 4.18 -12.64 7.76
CA PHE A 201 5.01 -13.76 7.31
C PHE A 201 6.13 -13.30 6.37
N LEU A 202 5.79 -12.46 5.41
CA LEU A 202 6.78 -11.91 4.47
C LEU A 202 7.87 -11.13 5.21
N SER A 203 7.50 -10.33 6.22
CA SER A 203 8.46 -9.58 7.05
C SER A 203 9.45 -10.51 7.73
N PHE A 204 8.99 -11.62 8.35
CA PHE A 204 9.87 -12.61 8.98
C PHE A 204 10.77 -13.30 7.96
N ALA A 205 10.25 -13.68 6.80
CA ALA A 205 11.05 -14.29 5.74
C ALA A 205 12.17 -13.37 5.28
N VAL A 206 11.83 -12.09 5.02
CA VAL A 206 12.79 -11.06 4.61
C VAL A 206 13.84 -10.81 5.70
N CYS A 207 13.45 -10.70 6.97
CA CYS A 207 14.38 -10.55 8.10
C CYS A 207 15.35 -11.74 8.18
N THR A 208 14.84 -12.96 8.05
CA THR A 208 15.67 -14.17 8.09
C THR A 208 16.68 -14.19 6.94
N VAL A 209 16.24 -13.92 5.72
CA VAL A 209 17.11 -13.84 4.54
C VAL A 209 18.19 -12.77 4.73
N THR A 210 17.82 -11.61 5.26
CA THR A 210 18.76 -10.53 5.56
C THR A 210 19.79 -10.95 6.59
N GLY A 211 19.37 -11.61 7.69
CA GLY A 211 20.26 -12.13 8.71
C GLY A 211 21.27 -13.14 8.15
N VAL A 212 20.79 -14.08 7.33
CA VAL A 212 21.66 -15.06 6.65
C VAL A 212 22.63 -14.36 5.69
N PHE A 213 22.16 -13.45 4.84
CA PHE A 213 22.96 -12.81 3.81
C PHE A 213 24.08 -11.95 4.41
N PHE A 214 23.75 -11.08 5.35
CA PHE A 214 24.72 -10.18 5.96
C PHE A 214 25.54 -10.84 7.07
N GLY A 215 25.03 -11.89 7.72
CA GLY A 215 25.74 -12.68 8.73
C GLY A 215 26.71 -13.70 8.14
N TRP A 216 26.50 -14.13 6.88
CA TRP A 216 27.30 -15.18 6.27
C TRP A 216 28.78 -14.79 6.10
N TYR A 217 29.06 -13.56 5.65
CA TYR A 217 30.43 -13.12 5.41
C TYR A 217 31.29 -13.10 6.70
N PRO A 218 30.88 -12.45 7.81
CA PRO A 218 31.65 -12.49 9.05
C PRO A 218 31.73 -13.90 9.67
N ALA A 219 30.64 -14.69 9.57
CA ALA A 219 30.61 -16.05 10.05
C ALA A 219 31.59 -16.94 9.29
N LYS A 220 31.69 -16.79 7.97
CA LYS A 220 32.70 -17.50 7.16
C LYS A 220 34.11 -17.09 7.53
N LYS A 221 34.36 -15.80 7.73
CA LYS A 221 35.67 -15.30 8.16
C LYS A 221 36.11 -15.91 9.51
N ALA A 222 35.15 -16.10 10.44
CA ALA A 222 35.41 -16.78 11.71
C ALA A 222 35.74 -18.25 11.52
N ALA A 223 35.08 -18.94 10.58
CA ALA A 223 35.28 -20.36 10.29
C ALA A 223 36.60 -20.65 9.58
N ASP A 224 37.14 -19.68 8.85
CA ASP A 224 38.38 -19.79 8.07
C ASP A 224 39.64 -19.33 8.87
N LEU A 225 39.51 -19.03 10.17
CA LEU A 225 40.63 -18.61 11.03
C LEU A 225 41.63 -19.76 11.23
N ASP A 226 42.93 -19.44 11.18
CA ASP A 226 43.97 -20.39 11.59
C ASP A 226 44.02 -20.47 13.14
N PRO A 227 43.81 -21.66 13.74
CA PRO A 227 43.82 -21.83 15.19
C PRO A 227 45.09 -21.30 15.87
N ILE A 228 46.27 -21.45 15.22
CA ILE A 228 47.55 -21.05 15.78
C ILE A 228 47.63 -19.48 15.84
N GLU A 229 47.23 -18.82 14.75
CA GLU A 229 47.21 -17.37 14.69
C GLU A 229 46.15 -16.79 15.61
N ALA A 230 44.96 -17.42 15.67
CA ALA A 230 43.84 -16.94 16.49
C ALA A 230 44.16 -16.97 18.00
N ILE A 231 44.96 -17.97 18.50
CA ILE A 231 45.36 -18.04 19.91
C ILE A 231 46.40 -16.95 20.25
N ARG A 232 47.24 -16.55 19.28
CA ARG A 232 48.27 -15.52 19.45
C ARG A 232 47.76 -14.10 19.29
N TYR A 233 46.49 -13.96 18.92
CA TYR A 233 45.86 -12.65 18.75
C TYR A 233 45.66 -11.98 20.13
N GLU A 234 46.32 -10.82 20.32
CA GLU A 234 46.18 -9.92 21.48
C GLU A 234 45.12 -8.87 21.23
#